data_9a0066f177c8ac127faf5d892540e2b6
#
_entry.id   9a0066f177c8ac127faf5d892540e2b6
#
_cell.length_a   1.000
_cell.length_b   1.000
_cell.length_c   1.000
_cell.angle_alpha   90.00
_cell.angle_beta   90.00
_cell.angle_gamma   90.00
#
_symmetry.space_group_name_H-M   'P 1'
#
loop_
_entity.id
_entity.type
_entity.pdbx_description
1 polymer ?
#
loop_
_entity_poly.entity_id
_entity_poly.type
_entity_poly.pdbx_seq_one_letter_code
_entity_poly.pdbx_strand_id
1 'polypeptide(L)'
;VEQPYPETSFSDVLIIGAGISGIGAAYRIQERNPQLKYTLLERRSRIGGTWDLHRYPGIRSDSDIFTLSFPWEPWDRPENVADGEDIRTYLTETARKHGIDRHIVFDTRVVSADWDSGTDTWTVRTEQNGTPRTYRARFLFFGTGYYDYDHPYRPEFPGLDTFDGPVVHPQHWPEDLDCTGKRVVVIGSGATAISMIPALARDAGHVTMLQRSPTYLLSGQRINPVVNLLRRVPPRKLGYRLAWLYNVLFIVTAYAVARKAPRLSRKLIRAVAKGYLPKGYPVDTHFKPRYDPWDQRLCLILSGDFYEAIAQGRADVVTDEIDHVDARGVVLKSGNRIDADVLVTATGLQLQALGGIVISVDGQEVRPADRFVYKEHLLEDVPNLAWCVGYINASWTLRADLTARAVAKLLAYMDSHGYTHAYPHLGGAPMEEKPAWNINAGYVHRSPHVLPKSGTHRPWNVRHNYVLDAIDARLDRIDESMVFGRVAPRPQVATEAAGAPLLERNVGS
;
A
#
# COMPACT_ATOMS: atom_id res chain seq x y z
N VAL A 1 -11.75 36.02 3.56
CA VAL A 1 -10.51 36.27 2.79
C VAL A 1 -9.49 35.28 3.34
N GLU A 2 -9.30 34.12 2.65
CA GLU A 2 -8.27 33.15 3.00
C GLU A 2 -6.91 33.83 2.89
N GLN A 3 -6.11 33.76 3.96
CA GLN A 3 -4.72 34.21 3.88
C GLN A 3 -3.96 33.26 2.94
N PRO A 4 -3.22 33.77 1.95
CA PRO A 4 -2.49 32.91 1.04
C PRO A 4 -1.42 32.14 1.83
N TYR A 5 -1.40 30.81 1.69
CA TYR A 5 -0.35 29.97 2.26
C TYR A 5 1.02 30.41 1.73
N PRO A 6 2.05 30.54 2.57
CA PRO A 6 3.37 30.91 2.10
C PRO A 6 3.90 29.84 1.12
N GLU A 7 4.26 30.26 -0.08
CA GLU A 7 4.81 29.38 -1.12
C GLU A 7 6.18 28.85 -0.69
N THR A 8 6.34 27.53 -0.63
CA THR A 8 7.53 26.94 -0.01
C THR A 8 8.60 26.55 -1.05
N SER A 9 8.24 25.95 -2.18
CA SER A 9 9.19 25.62 -3.27
C SER A 9 8.48 25.04 -4.49
N PHE A 10 9.14 25.13 -5.66
CA PHE A 10 8.78 24.41 -6.87
C PHE A 10 9.64 23.15 -7.02
N SER A 11 9.02 22.03 -7.37
CA SER A 11 9.68 20.77 -7.73
C SER A 11 9.20 20.31 -9.10
N ASP A 12 10.08 19.69 -9.90
CA ASP A 12 9.62 19.05 -11.12
C ASP A 12 8.69 17.86 -10.81
N VAL A 13 9.00 17.12 -9.75
CA VAL A 13 8.17 16.01 -9.27
C VAL A 13 7.95 16.13 -7.77
N LEU A 14 6.70 16.08 -7.33
CA LEU A 14 6.34 15.95 -5.93
C LEU A 14 5.82 14.52 -5.68
N ILE A 15 6.49 13.81 -4.79
CA ILE A 15 6.15 12.44 -4.42
C ILE A 15 5.43 12.49 -3.06
N ILE A 16 4.27 11.89 -2.95
CA ILE A 16 3.46 11.90 -1.74
C ILE A 16 3.52 10.53 -1.08
N GLY A 17 4.16 10.48 0.10
CA GLY A 17 4.40 9.28 0.90
C GLY A 17 5.82 8.72 0.78
N ALA A 18 6.51 8.54 1.92
CA ALA A 18 7.84 7.94 2.03
C ALA A 18 7.78 6.45 2.46
N GLY A 19 6.78 5.73 1.97
CA GLY A 19 6.72 4.28 2.01
C GLY A 19 7.50 3.63 0.86
N ILE A 20 7.34 2.32 0.70
CA ILE A 20 8.04 1.53 -0.32
C ILE A 20 7.80 2.07 -1.74
N SER A 21 6.58 2.55 -2.05
CA SER A 21 6.24 3.10 -3.38
C SER A 21 6.95 4.43 -3.64
N GLY A 22 6.96 5.35 -2.67
CA GLY A 22 7.59 6.66 -2.83
C GLY A 22 9.11 6.59 -2.90
N ILE A 23 9.74 5.76 -2.05
CA ILE A 23 11.20 5.51 -2.10
C ILE A 23 11.59 4.89 -3.45
N GLY A 24 10.81 3.91 -3.93
CA GLY A 24 11.03 3.30 -5.23
C GLY A 24 10.88 4.29 -6.40
N ALA A 25 9.88 5.16 -6.34
CA ALA A 25 9.67 6.22 -7.33
C ALA A 25 10.82 7.22 -7.34
N ALA A 26 11.23 7.72 -6.18
CA ALA A 26 12.36 8.64 -6.04
C ALA A 26 13.64 8.07 -6.68
N TYR A 27 13.96 6.81 -6.37
CA TYR A 27 15.12 6.15 -6.96
C TYR A 27 15.03 6.09 -8.49
N ARG A 28 13.89 5.65 -9.05
CA ARG A 28 13.74 5.51 -10.50
C ARG A 28 13.72 6.85 -11.23
N ILE A 29 13.19 7.89 -10.59
CA ILE A 29 13.21 9.25 -11.15
C ILE A 29 14.64 9.78 -11.18
N GLN A 30 15.37 9.74 -10.05
CA GLN A 30 16.74 10.23 -10.02
C GLN A 30 17.72 9.41 -10.89
N GLU A 31 17.50 8.09 -11.03
CA GLU A 31 18.30 7.21 -11.88
C GLU A 31 18.18 7.59 -13.35
N ARG A 32 16.95 7.88 -13.81
CA ARG A 32 16.66 8.12 -15.22
C ARG A 32 16.71 9.59 -15.61
N ASN A 33 16.34 10.47 -14.69
CA ASN A 33 16.17 11.92 -14.91
C ASN A 33 16.95 12.70 -13.83
N PRO A 34 18.29 12.60 -13.79
CA PRO A 34 19.09 13.21 -12.72
C PRO A 34 19.03 14.74 -12.71
N GLN A 35 18.54 15.37 -13.79
CA GLN A 35 18.34 16.81 -13.89
C GLN A 35 17.07 17.29 -13.17
N LEU A 36 16.07 16.42 -12.93
CA LEU A 36 14.81 16.79 -12.32
C LEU A 36 14.96 16.92 -10.79
N LYS A 37 14.41 18.00 -10.25
CA LYS A 37 14.28 18.20 -8.82
C LYS A 37 13.02 17.54 -8.32
N TYR A 38 13.15 16.69 -7.30
CA TYR A 38 11.99 16.09 -6.65
C TYR A 38 12.00 16.34 -5.14
N THR A 39 10.80 16.33 -4.57
CA THR A 39 10.57 16.40 -3.12
C THR A 39 9.61 15.27 -2.74
N LEU A 40 9.86 14.60 -1.59
CA LEU A 40 8.90 13.69 -0.98
C LEU A 40 8.23 14.37 0.21
N LEU A 41 6.90 14.30 0.27
CA LEU A 41 6.13 14.74 1.43
C LEU A 41 5.65 13.51 2.20
N GLU A 42 6.00 13.42 3.48
CA GLU A 42 5.58 12.33 4.35
C GLU A 42 4.80 12.89 5.54
N ARG A 43 3.58 12.37 5.76
CA ARG A 43 2.72 12.83 6.87
C ARG A 43 3.22 12.41 8.25
N ARG A 44 4.03 11.37 8.32
CA ARG A 44 4.61 10.83 9.55
C ARG A 44 6.02 11.37 9.77
N SER A 45 6.55 11.18 10.97
CA SER A 45 7.91 11.60 11.34
C SER A 45 9.01 10.66 10.87
N ARG A 46 8.66 9.55 10.17
CA ARG A 46 9.60 8.49 9.80
C ARG A 46 9.27 7.86 8.45
N ILE A 47 10.30 7.30 7.80
CA ILE A 47 10.18 6.45 6.63
C ILE A 47 9.51 5.13 7.02
N GLY A 48 8.68 4.57 6.12
CA GLY A 48 8.17 3.20 6.26
C GLY A 48 6.74 2.98 5.78
N GLY A 49 5.90 4.01 5.77
CA GLY A 49 4.49 3.88 5.39
C GLY A 49 3.78 2.82 6.24
N THR A 50 3.26 1.76 5.62
CA THR A 50 2.62 0.61 6.29
C THR A 50 3.46 0.01 7.42
N TRP A 51 4.78 -0.10 7.21
CA TRP A 51 5.72 -0.71 8.15
C TRP A 51 6.10 0.21 9.31
N ASP A 52 5.82 1.49 9.21
CA ASP A 52 5.88 2.44 10.32
C ASP A 52 4.53 2.61 11.03
N LEU A 53 3.42 2.48 10.31
CA LEU A 53 2.07 2.61 10.88
C LEU A 53 1.74 1.45 11.83
N HIS A 54 1.90 0.22 11.35
CA HIS A 54 1.54 -0.96 12.13
C HIS A 54 2.64 -1.35 13.10
N ARG A 55 2.27 -1.42 14.40
CA ARG A 55 3.17 -1.71 15.53
C ARG A 55 2.74 -2.92 16.36
N TYR A 56 1.68 -3.60 15.96
CA TYR A 56 1.18 -4.74 16.70
C TYR A 56 2.18 -5.90 16.74
N PRO A 57 2.19 -6.72 17.82
CA PRO A 57 3.08 -7.86 17.96
C PRO A 57 2.96 -8.84 16.78
N GLY A 58 4.09 -9.25 16.21
CA GLY A 58 4.12 -10.21 15.10
C GLY A 58 3.84 -9.63 13.71
N ILE A 59 3.82 -8.28 13.57
CA ILE A 59 3.73 -7.63 12.25
C ILE A 59 4.85 -8.13 11.33
N ARG A 60 4.49 -8.65 10.17
CA ARG A 60 5.41 -9.21 9.18
C ARG A 60 4.83 -9.14 7.78
N SER A 61 5.68 -9.31 6.76
CA SER A 61 5.22 -9.44 5.39
C SER A 61 4.40 -10.73 5.19
N ASP A 62 3.34 -10.64 4.40
CA ASP A 62 2.55 -11.77 3.89
C ASP A 62 3.04 -12.26 2.51
N SER A 63 4.13 -11.69 2.00
CA SER A 63 4.85 -12.08 0.79
C SER A 63 6.33 -12.27 1.06
N ASP A 64 7.04 -12.91 0.14
CA ASP A 64 8.48 -13.08 0.27
C ASP A 64 9.20 -11.72 0.18
N ILE A 65 10.27 -11.58 0.98
CA ILE A 65 11.04 -10.33 1.04
C ILE A 65 11.89 -10.10 -0.21
N PHE A 66 12.26 -11.13 -0.97
CA PHE A 66 13.09 -10.97 -2.15
C PHE A 66 12.35 -10.31 -3.31
N THR A 67 11.03 -10.49 -3.40
CA THR A 67 10.18 -9.75 -4.33
C THR A 67 9.58 -8.48 -3.73
N LEU A 68 9.53 -8.37 -2.40
CA LEU A 68 9.13 -7.14 -1.70
C LEU A 68 10.27 -6.12 -1.65
N SER A 69 11.54 -6.55 -1.58
CA SER A 69 12.70 -5.67 -1.68
C SER A 69 12.81 -5.07 -3.10
N PHE A 70 13.52 -3.95 -3.20
CA PHE A 70 13.76 -3.34 -4.50
C PHE A 70 14.70 -4.19 -5.36
N PRO A 71 14.45 -4.36 -6.68
CA PRO A 71 15.34 -5.13 -7.56
C PRO A 71 16.72 -4.48 -7.74
N TRP A 72 16.86 -3.20 -7.44
CA TRP A 72 18.11 -2.43 -7.49
C TRP A 72 18.83 -2.36 -6.12
N GLU A 73 18.12 -2.67 -5.02
CA GLU A 73 18.66 -2.83 -3.66
C GLU A 73 18.13 -4.13 -3.06
N PRO A 74 18.69 -5.30 -3.42
CA PRO A 74 18.16 -6.59 -3.02
C PRO A 74 18.33 -6.85 -1.51
N TRP A 75 17.37 -7.57 -0.93
CA TRP A 75 17.48 -8.09 0.43
C TRP A 75 18.66 -9.05 0.56
N ASP A 76 19.53 -8.83 1.52
CA ASP A 76 20.81 -9.58 1.64
C ASP A 76 20.85 -10.57 2.81
N ARG A 77 19.80 -10.62 3.64
CA ARG A 77 19.66 -11.58 4.74
C ARG A 77 19.01 -12.89 4.27
N PRO A 78 19.11 -13.99 5.08
CA PRO A 78 18.64 -15.33 4.66
C PRO A 78 17.14 -15.53 4.75
N GLU A 79 16.39 -14.69 5.47
CA GLU A 79 14.95 -14.84 5.68
C GLU A 79 14.20 -14.66 4.39
N ASN A 80 13.19 -15.50 4.16
CA ASN A 80 12.27 -15.39 3.02
C ASN A 80 11.06 -14.49 3.34
N VAL A 81 10.78 -14.30 4.64
CA VAL A 81 9.76 -13.39 5.14
C VAL A 81 10.40 -12.54 6.23
N ALA A 82 10.21 -11.23 6.14
CA ALA A 82 10.79 -10.28 7.09
C ALA A 82 9.73 -9.72 8.04
N ASP A 83 10.15 -9.42 9.25
CA ASP A 83 9.34 -8.74 10.25
C ASP A 83 9.22 -7.24 9.89
N GLY A 84 8.17 -6.56 10.38
CA GLY A 84 7.87 -5.18 9.99
C GLY A 84 9.00 -4.19 10.31
N GLU A 85 9.68 -4.37 11.45
CA GLU A 85 10.81 -3.52 11.85
C GLU A 85 12.02 -3.70 10.92
N ASP A 86 12.30 -4.93 10.48
CA ASP A 86 13.38 -5.20 9.53
C ASP A 86 13.10 -4.55 8.17
N ILE A 87 11.82 -4.57 7.73
CA ILE A 87 11.43 -3.91 6.47
C ILE A 87 11.54 -2.39 6.60
N ARG A 88 11.14 -1.82 7.72
CA ARG A 88 11.27 -0.38 7.99
C ARG A 88 12.74 0.05 8.00
N THR A 89 13.59 -0.74 8.67
CA THR A 89 15.04 -0.52 8.70
C THR A 89 15.63 -0.57 7.29
N TYR A 90 15.29 -1.61 6.51
CA TYR A 90 15.70 -1.75 5.12
C TYR A 90 15.32 -0.53 4.26
N LEU A 91 14.10 -0.03 4.38
CA LEU A 91 13.64 1.15 3.63
C LEU A 91 14.42 2.40 4.04
N THR A 92 14.68 2.58 5.33
CA THR A 92 15.43 3.72 5.88
C THR A 92 16.90 3.70 5.41
N GLU A 93 17.54 2.55 5.50
CA GLU A 93 18.92 2.37 5.05
C GLU A 93 19.05 2.54 3.54
N THR A 94 18.07 2.01 2.77
CA THR A 94 18.00 2.18 1.32
C THR A 94 17.85 3.65 0.93
N ALA A 95 16.94 4.38 1.55
CA ALA A 95 16.77 5.80 1.29
C ALA A 95 18.06 6.60 1.58
N ARG A 96 18.71 6.33 2.69
CA ARG A 96 19.98 6.98 3.09
C ARG A 96 21.11 6.62 2.11
N LYS A 97 21.26 5.36 1.75
CA LYS A 97 22.30 4.89 0.84
C LYS A 97 22.26 5.57 -0.53
N HIS A 98 21.04 5.86 -1.00
CA HIS A 98 20.81 6.49 -2.30
C HIS A 98 20.54 7.99 -2.21
N GLY A 99 20.70 8.61 -1.03
CA GLY A 99 20.55 10.06 -0.82
C GLY A 99 19.11 10.56 -0.92
N ILE A 100 18.12 9.65 -0.93
CA ILE A 100 16.69 9.98 -1.03
C ILE A 100 16.20 10.64 0.25
N ASP A 101 16.74 10.27 1.41
CA ASP A 101 16.40 10.80 2.72
C ASP A 101 16.50 12.33 2.81
N ARG A 102 17.42 12.94 2.06
CA ARG A 102 17.63 14.40 2.01
C ARG A 102 16.51 15.16 1.31
N HIS A 103 15.69 14.48 0.54
CA HIS A 103 14.57 15.03 -0.22
C HIS A 103 13.22 14.81 0.47
N ILE A 104 13.20 14.24 1.68
CA ILE A 104 11.97 13.97 2.42
C ILE A 104 11.67 15.10 3.39
N VAL A 105 10.45 15.64 3.29
CA VAL A 105 9.89 16.59 4.26
C VAL A 105 8.87 15.81 5.10
N PHE A 106 9.25 15.54 6.34
CA PHE A 106 8.41 14.82 7.30
C PHE A 106 7.34 15.72 7.92
N ASP A 107 6.42 15.08 8.65
CA ASP A 107 5.34 15.73 9.40
C ASP A 107 4.48 16.66 8.52
N THR A 108 4.39 16.32 7.22
CA THR A 108 3.74 17.12 6.20
C THR A 108 2.59 16.33 5.56
N ARG A 109 1.37 16.65 6.00
CA ARG A 109 0.13 16.07 5.48
C ARG A 109 -0.33 16.88 4.27
N VAL A 110 -0.46 16.23 3.13
CA VAL A 110 -1.11 16.81 1.94
C VAL A 110 -2.63 16.77 2.14
N VAL A 111 -3.30 17.88 1.89
CA VAL A 111 -4.75 18.06 2.05
C VAL A 111 -5.44 18.10 0.70
N SER A 112 -4.94 18.93 -0.22
CA SER A 112 -5.48 19.04 -1.58
C SER A 112 -4.39 19.27 -2.62
N ALA A 113 -4.70 18.99 -3.88
CA ALA A 113 -3.87 19.27 -5.03
C ALA A 113 -4.74 19.77 -6.19
N ASP A 114 -4.45 20.96 -6.71
CA ASP A 114 -5.19 21.64 -7.75
C ASP A 114 -4.31 21.83 -8.99
N TRP A 115 -4.74 21.30 -10.14
CA TRP A 115 -4.10 21.50 -11.43
C TRP A 115 -4.60 22.77 -12.11
N ASP A 116 -3.69 23.57 -12.61
CA ASP A 116 -3.97 24.75 -13.43
C ASP A 116 -3.46 24.52 -14.85
N SER A 117 -4.35 24.32 -15.81
CA SER A 117 -4.03 24.13 -17.23
C SER A 117 -3.48 25.40 -17.88
N GLY A 118 -3.64 26.57 -17.25
CA GLY A 118 -3.05 27.83 -17.73
C GLY A 118 -1.55 27.95 -17.43
N THR A 119 -1.05 27.15 -16.49
CA THR A 119 0.37 27.14 -16.09
C THR A 119 1.02 25.76 -16.15
N ASP A 120 0.24 24.71 -16.44
CA ASP A 120 0.65 23.30 -16.40
C ASP A 120 1.34 22.91 -15.09
N THR A 121 0.75 23.35 -13.97
CA THR A 121 1.30 23.08 -12.63
C THR A 121 0.24 22.66 -11.64
N TRP A 122 0.64 21.81 -10.73
CA TRP A 122 -0.08 21.47 -9.52
C TRP A 122 0.23 22.44 -8.40
N THR A 123 -0.78 22.95 -7.71
CA THR A 123 -0.69 23.64 -6.42
C THR A 123 -1.14 22.68 -5.33
N VAL A 124 -0.23 22.33 -4.43
CA VAL A 124 -0.44 21.32 -3.38
C VAL A 124 -0.49 21.98 -2.02
N ARG A 125 -1.65 21.93 -1.36
CA ARG A 125 -1.85 22.46 -0.01
C ARG A 125 -1.56 21.39 1.02
N THR A 126 -0.81 21.77 2.05
CA THR A 126 -0.35 20.85 3.09
C THR A 126 -0.50 21.49 4.47
N GLU A 127 -0.48 20.62 5.47
CA GLU A 127 -0.31 20.99 6.88
C GLU A 127 1.00 20.36 7.37
N GLN A 128 1.94 21.20 7.81
CA GLN A 128 3.21 20.77 8.39
C GLN A 128 3.24 21.17 9.87
N ASN A 129 3.20 20.19 10.78
CA ASN A 129 3.10 20.44 12.23
C ASN A 129 1.95 21.41 12.57
N GLY A 130 0.80 21.26 11.93
CA GLY A 130 -0.36 22.15 12.09
C GLY A 130 -0.25 23.52 11.39
N THR A 131 0.86 23.80 10.71
CA THR A 131 1.06 25.04 9.95
C THR A 131 0.77 24.81 8.48
N PRO A 132 -0.13 25.58 7.86
CA PRO A 132 -0.41 25.50 6.44
C PRO A 132 0.81 25.85 5.58
N ARG A 133 1.06 25.06 4.55
CA ARG A 133 2.13 25.26 3.56
C ARG A 133 1.63 24.96 2.16
N THR A 134 2.25 25.56 1.16
CA THR A 134 1.94 25.32 -0.25
C THR A 134 3.20 24.89 -1.00
N TYR A 135 3.07 23.83 -1.79
CA TYR A 135 4.09 23.38 -2.74
C TYR A 135 3.53 23.52 -4.15
N ARG A 136 4.43 23.73 -5.12
CA ARG A 136 4.08 23.67 -6.54
C ARG A 136 4.89 22.61 -7.24
N ALA A 137 4.28 21.89 -8.18
CA ALA A 137 4.96 20.84 -8.93
C ALA A 137 4.42 20.72 -10.35
N ARG A 138 5.28 20.26 -11.26
CA ARG A 138 4.89 19.89 -12.62
C ARG A 138 4.21 18.52 -12.65
N PHE A 139 4.64 17.57 -11.83
CA PHE A 139 4.14 16.21 -11.78
C PHE A 139 3.92 15.72 -10.35
N LEU A 140 2.83 14.99 -10.11
CA LEU A 140 2.53 14.36 -8.82
C LEU A 140 2.64 12.84 -8.91
N PHE A 141 3.34 12.23 -7.95
CA PHE A 141 3.38 10.78 -7.76
C PHE A 141 2.79 10.42 -6.40
N PHE A 142 1.66 9.72 -6.41
CA PHE A 142 0.98 9.25 -5.20
C PHE A 142 1.48 7.88 -4.78
N GLY A 143 2.39 7.86 -3.80
CA GLY A 143 2.88 6.67 -3.10
C GLY A 143 2.14 6.42 -1.78
N THR A 144 0.90 6.87 -1.66
CA THR A 144 0.09 6.92 -0.42
C THR A 144 -0.48 5.58 0.02
N GLY A 145 -0.28 4.52 -0.75
CA GLY A 145 -0.95 3.24 -0.48
C GLY A 145 -2.43 3.26 -0.86
N TYR A 146 -3.26 2.44 -0.20
CA TYR A 146 -4.64 2.21 -0.62
C TYR A 146 -5.65 2.10 0.53
N TYR A 147 -5.24 2.35 1.77
CA TYR A 147 -6.16 2.31 2.92
C TYR A 147 -6.00 3.52 3.83
N ASP A 148 -7.07 3.79 4.57
CA ASP A 148 -7.15 4.90 5.50
C ASP A 148 -6.27 4.64 6.72
N TYR A 149 -5.31 5.54 6.97
CA TYR A 149 -4.39 5.45 8.11
C TYR A 149 -5.01 5.99 9.40
N ASP A 150 -6.04 6.82 9.29
CA ASP A 150 -6.69 7.45 10.42
C ASP A 150 -7.88 6.63 10.92
N HIS A 151 -8.65 6.04 10.01
CA HIS A 151 -9.90 5.37 10.32
C HIS A 151 -9.84 3.87 9.95
N PRO A 152 -9.48 2.98 10.89
CA PRO A 152 -9.59 1.55 10.69
C PRO A 152 -11.05 1.13 10.61
N TYR A 153 -11.31 -0.02 9.97
CA TYR A 153 -12.66 -0.56 9.96
C TYR A 153 -13.05 -1.11 11.34
N ARG A 154 -13.97 -0.44 11.99
CA ARG A 154 -14.52 -0.83 13.30
C ARG A 154 -16.00 -1.15 13.13
N PRO A 155 -16.40 -2.43 13.01
CA PRO A 155 -17.81 -2.81 13.06
C PRO A 155 -18.35 -2.54 14.47
N GLU A 156 -19.64 -2.21 14.54
CA GLU A 156 -20.32 -2.09 15.81
C GLU A 156 -20.59 -3.48 16.39
N PHE A 157 -20.18 -3.69 17.62
CA PHE A 157 -20.54 -4.86 18.41
C PHE A 157 -21.41 -4.38 19.58
N PRO A 158 -22.65 -4.92 19.72
CA PRO A 158 -23.52 -4.53 20.83
C PRO A 158 -22.81 -4.68 22.17
N GLY A 159 -22.86 -3.66 23.03
CA GLY A 159 -22.26 -3.69 24.36
C GLY A 159 -20.73 -3.57 24.41
N LEU A 160 -20.04 -3.30 23.33
CA LEU A 160 -18.57 -3.18 23.32
C LEU A 160 -18.05 -2.11 24.31
N ASP A 161 -18.81 -1.08 24.52
CA ASP A 161 -18.55 0.02 25.46
C ASP A 161 -18.71 -0.37 26.95
N THR A 162 -19.30 -1.52 27.22
CA THR A 162 -19.47 -2.06 28.59
C THR A 162 -18.34 -2.99 29.03
N PHE A 163 -17.37 -3.27 28.15
CA PHE A 163 -16.25 -4.15 28.46
C PHE A 163 -15.28 -3.45 29.43
N ASP A 164 -14.93 -4.13 30.52
CA ASP A 164 -14.07 -3.58 31.60
C ASP A 164 -12.58 -3.46 31.18
N GLY A 165 -12.13 -4.23 30.17
CA GLY A 165 -10.76 -4.25 29.72
C GLY A 165 -10.50 -3.32 28.50
N PRO A 166 -9.24 -3.21 28.07
CA PRO A 166 -8.90 -2.44 26.87
C PRO A 166 -9.45 -3.10 25.60
N VAL A 167 -10.03 -2.26 24.72
CA VAL A 167 -10.43 -2.61 23.35
C VAL A 167 -9.47 -1.94 22.37
N VAL A 168 -8.70 -2.73 21.63
CA VAL A 168 -7.62 -2.24 20.78
C VAL A 168 -7.85 -2.62 19.33
N HIS A 169 -7.60 -1.67 18.42
CA HIS A 169 -7.49 -1.98 16.99
C HIS A 169 -6.01 -2.08 16.58
N PRO A 170 -5.56 -3.13 15.84
CA PRO A 170 -4.16 -3.35 15.50
C PRO A 170 -3.49 -2.21 14.72
N GLN A 171 -4.26 -1.43 13.96
CA GLN A 171 -3.74 -0.27 13.23
C GLN A 171 -3.22 0.84 14.16
N HIS A 172 -3.80 0.93 15.37
CA HIS A 172 -3.42 1.91 16.41
C HIS A 172 -3.05 1.16 17.69
N TRP A 173 -2.05 0.29 17.59
CA TRP A 173 -1.60 -0.53 18.72
C TRP A 173 -0.88 0.36 19.75
N PRO A 174 -1.35 0.37 21.03
CA PRO A 174 -0.66 1.12 22.09
C PRO A 174 0.70 0.48 22.40
N GLU A 175 1.75 1.29 22.48
CA GLU A 175 3.12 0.79 22.71
C GLU A 175 3.29 0.22 24.13
N ASP A 176 2.47 0.68 25.08
CA ASP A 176 2.48 0.31 26.50
C ASP A 176 1.50 -0.81 26.87
N LEU A 177 0.80 -1.39 25.90
CA LEU A 177 -0.17 -2.46 26.15
C LEU A 177 0.55 -3.76 26.56
N ASP A 178 0.48 -4.09 27.83
CA ASP A 178 0.97 -5.36 28.35
C ASP A 178 -0.14 -6.44 28.33
N CYS A 179 0.13 -7.53 27.58
CA CYS A 179 -0.74 -8.71 27.51
C CYS A 179 -0.22 -9.89 28.33
N THR A 180 0.86 -9.74 29.10
CA THR A 180 1.49 -10.82 29.87
C THR A 180 0.50 -11.45 30.85
N GLY A 181 0.34 -12.77 30.77
CA GLY A 181 -0.55 -13.56 31.61
C GLY A 181 -2.05 -13.31 31.37
N LYS A 182 -2.45 -12.43 30.46
CA LYS A 182 -3.85 -12.07 30.19
C LYS A 182 -4.51 -13.00 29.19
N ARG A 183 -5.86 -13.10 29.27
CA ARG A 183 -6.71 -13.72 28.24
C ARG A 183 -6.98 -12.69 27.17
N VAL A 184 -6.48 -12.94 25.97
CA VAL A 184 -6.61 -12.03 24.82
C VAL A 184 -7.57 -12.65 23.81
N VAL A 185 -8.63 -11.94 23.45
CA VAL A 185 -9.54 -12.35 22.36
C VAL A 185 -9.26 -11.49 21.14
N VAL A 186 -8.85 -12.12 20.05
CA VAL A 186 -8.60 -11.47 18.75
C VAL A 186 -9.78 -11.72 17.84
N ILE A 187 -10.58 -10.70 17.58
CA ILE A 187 -11.77 -10.75 16.73
C ILE A 187 -11.35 -10.54 15.28
N GLY A 188 -11.38 -11.59 14.48
CA GLY A 188 -11.00 -11.62 13.07
C GLY A 188 -10.06 -12.77 12.72
N SER A 189 -9.97 -13.10 11.44
CA SER A 189 -9.14 -14.20 10.90
C SER A 189 -8.32 -13.78 9.68
N GLY A 190 -8.10 -12.48 9.49
CA GLY A 190 -7.25 -11.94 8.42
C GLY A 190 -5.76 -12.02 8.75
N ALA A 191 -4.91 -11.56 7.82
CA ALA A 191 -3.45 -11.59 7.95
C ALA A 191 -2.94 -10.98 9.25
N THR A 192 -3.59 -9.91 9.74
CA THR A 192 -3.28 -9.26 11.01
C THR A 192 -3.47 -10.22 12.21
N ALA A 193 -4.64 -10.85 12.34
CA ALA A 193 -4.91 -11.80 13.41
C ALA A 193 -3.94 -12.98 13.35
N ILE A 194 -3.74 -13.54 12.16
CA ILE A 194 -2.90 -14.73 11.95
C ILE A 194 -1.42 -14.46 12.27
N SER A 195 -0.91 -13.26 12.02
CA SER A 195 0.46 -12.89 12.38
C SER A 195 0.62 -12.53 13.85
N MET A 196 -0.43 -11.94 14.47
CA MET A 196 -0.42 -11.47 15.84
C MET A 196 -0.52 -12.61 16.87
N ILE A 197 -1.39 -13.58 16.63
CA ILE A 197 -1.70 -14.63 17.61
C ILE A 197 -0.47 -15.42 18.05
N PRO A 198 0.42 -15.90 17.15
CA PRO A 198 1.64 -16.58 17.58
C PRO A 198 2.57 -15.72 18.42
N ALA A 199 2.59 -14.40 18.15
CA ALA A 199 3.42 -13.46 18.90
C ALA A 199 2.84 -13.21 20.31
N LEU A 200 1.55 -12.94 20.42
CA LEU A 200 0.87 -12.76 21.70
C LEU A 200 0.91 -14.02 22.56
N ALA A 201 0.75 -15.19 21.96
CA ALA A 201 0.75 -16.48 22.67
C ALA A 201 2.11 -16.84 23.32
N ARG A 202 3.15 -16.02 23.15
CA ARG A 202 4.44 -16.21 23.87
C ARG A 202 4.32 -15.80 25.33
N ASP A 203 3.64 -14.68 25.59
CA ASP A 203 3.63 -14.00 26.87
C ASP A 203 2.21 -13.92 27.49
N ALA A 204 1.17 -13.94 26.67
CA ALA A 204 -0.23 -13.97 27.16
C ALA A 204 -0.54 -15.28 27.88
N GLY A 205 -1.49 -15.22 28.82
CA GLY A 205 -1.98 -16.41 29.51
C GLY A 205 -2.72 -17.36 28.56
N HIS A 206 -3.52 -16.80 27.67
CA HIS A 206 -4.19 -17.52 26.58
C HIS A 206 -4.65 -16.58 25.48
N VAL A 207 -4.65 -17.01 24.23
CA VAL A 207 -5.11 -16.22 23.08
C VAL A 207 -6.22 -16.95 22.34
N THR A 208 -7.41 -16.37 22.24
CA THR A 208 -8.52 -16.93 21.46
C THR A 208 -8.71 -16.15 20.16
N MET A 209 -8.61 -16.81 19.02
CA MET A 209 -9.05 -16.27 17.75
C MET A 209 -10.55 -16.48 17.56
N LEU A 210 -11.31 -15.40 17.58
CA LEU A 210 -12.74 -15.44 17.27
C LEU A 210 -12.99 -15.05 15.81
N GLN A 211 -13.52 -15.98 15.03
CA GLN A 211 -13.84 -15.77 13.62
C GLN A 211 -15.29 -16.11 13.31
N ARG A 212 -15.92 -15.31 12.46
CA ARG A 212 -17.29 -15.58 11.95
C ARG A 212 -17.27 -16.74 10.93
N SER A 213 -16.23 -16.82 10.14
CA SER A 213 -16.05 -17.85 9.11
C SER A 213 -14.57 -18.16 8.92
N PRO A 214 -14.22 -19.41 8.58
CA PRO A 214 -12.84 -19.81 8.33
C PRO A 214 -12.17 -19.02 7.21
N THR A 215 -10.83 -18.93 7.28
CA THR A 215 -9.96 -18.43 6.21
C THR A 215 -8.93 -19.50 5.81
N TYR A 216 -8.36 -19.38 4.59
CA TYR A 216 -7.28 -20.24 4.16
C TYR A 216 -5.95 -19.77 4.73
N LEU A 217 -5.22 -20.70 5.35
CA LEU A 217 -3.88 -20.47 5.89
C LEU A 217 -2.86 -21.28 5.08
N LEU A 218 -1.90 -20.59 4.49
CA LEU A 218 -0.79 -21.18 3.76
C LEU A 218 0.45 -21.18 4.63
N SER A 219 1.07 -22.34 4.86
CA SER A 219 2.35 -22.39 5.60
C SER A 219 3.52 -22.16 4.66
N GLY A 220 4.30 -21.11 4.94
CA GLY A 220 5.55 -20.80 4.27
C GLY A 220 6.74 -20.95 5.20
N GLN A 221 7.92 -21.26 4.66
CA GLN A 221 9.14 -21.35 5.43
C GLN A 221 9.72 -19.95 5.69
N ARG A 222 10.11 -19.67 6.94
CA ARG A 222 10.82 -18.43 7.27
C ARG A 222 12.17 -18.37 6.54
N ILE A 223 12.85 -19.48 6.39
CA ILE A 223 14.09 -19.62 5.61
C ILE A 223 13.87 -20.64 4.52
N ASN A 224 13.93 -20.22 3.25
CA ASN A 224 13.79 -21.11 2.11
C ASN A 224 15.18 -21.61 1.66
N PRO A 225 15.49 -22.93 1.79
CA PRO A 225 16.81 -23.43 1.45
C PRO A 225 17.14 -23.32 -0.04
N VAL A 226 16.14 -23.42 -0.93
CA VAL A 226 16.32 -23.26 -2.39
C VAL A 226 16.72 -21.83 -2.71
N VAL A 227 16.03 -20.84 -2.16
CA VAL A 227 16.33 -19.42 -2.34
C VAL A 227 17.74 -19.11 -1.83
N ASN A 228 18.10 -19.64 -0.65
CA ASN A 228 19.44 -19.43 -0.07
C ASN A 228 20.55 -20.10 -0.89
N LEU A 229 20.27 -21.26 -1.50
CA LEU A 229 21.22 -21.89 -2.42
C LEU A 229 21.40 -21.04 -3.69
N LEU A 230 20.32 -20.57 -4.29
CA LEU A 230 20.36 -19.72 -5.50
C LEU A 230 21.14 -18.42 -5.25
N ARG A 231 20.96 -17.79 -4.09
CA ARG A 231 21.69 -16.55 -3.72
C ARG A 231 23.21 -16.72 -3.63
N ARG A 232 23.70 -17.94 -3.43
CA ARG A 232 25.15 -18.25 -3.37
C ARG A 232 25.79 -18.39 -4.74
N VAL A 233 25.01 -18.41 -5.82
CA VAL A 233 25.54 -18.52 -7.19
C VAL A 233 26.32 -17.25 -7.55
N PRO A 234 27.61 -17.35 -7.92
CA PRO A 234 28.41 -16.21 -8.33
C PRO A 234 28.12 -15.80 -9.79
N PRO A 235 28.24 -14.51 -10.17
CA PRO A 235 28.46 -13.38 -9.25
C PRO A 235 27.22 -13.07 -8.42
N ARG A 236 27.39 -12.42 -7.27
CA ARG A 236 26.30 -12.13 -6.29
C ARG A 236 25.03 -11.56 -6.93
N LYS A 237 25.17 -10.66 -7.92
CA LYS A 237 24.06 -10.09 -8.69
C LYS A 237 23.24 -11.17 -9.42
N LEU A 238 23.88 -12.19 -9.96
CA LEU A 238 23.21 -13.32 -10.63
C LEU A 238 22.44 -14.15 -9.59
N GLY A 239 23.06 -14.48 -8.48
CA GLY A 239 22.42 -15.24 -7.39
C GLY A 239 21.13 -14.57 -6.89
N TYR A 240 21.16 -13.26 -6.67
CA TYR A 240 19.95 -12.51 -6.31
C TYR A 240 18.87 -12.52 -7.39
N ARG A 241 19.27 -12.37 -8.68
CA ARG A 241 18.30 -12.45 -9.80
C ARG A 241 17.65 -13.83 -9.90
N LEU A 242 18.40 -14.89 -9.66
CA LEU A 242 17.89 -16.26 -9.68
C LEU A 242 16.91 -16.49 -8.52
N ALA A 243 17.25 -16.05 -7.32
CA ALA A 243 16.38 -16.13 -6.15
C ALA A 243 15.08 -15.32 -6.36
N TRP A 244 15.20 -14.11 -6.86
CA TRP A 244 14.07 -13.25 -7.21
C TRP A 244 13.16 -13.90 -8.27
N LEU A 245 13.74 -14.42 -9.37
CA LEU A 245 13.00 -15.09 -10.44
C LEU A 245 12.29 -16.33 -9.93
N TYR A 246 12.95 -17.13 -9.07
CA TYR A 246 12.33 -18.28 -8.43
C TYR A 246 11.07 -17.89 -7.65
N ASN A 247 11.13 -16.85 -6.82
CA ASN A 247 9.99 -16.38 -6.04
C ASN A 247 8.86 -15.82 -6.94
N VAL A 248 9.20 -15.06 -7.99
CA VAL A 248 8.20 -14.60 -8.97
C VAL A 248 7.49 -15.76 -9.64
N LEU A 249 8.24 -16.73 -10.15
CA LEU A 249 7.66 -17.91 -10.80
C LEU A 249 6.84 -18.76 -9.83
N PHE A 250 7.32 -18.91 -8.59
CA PHE A 250 6.61 -19.62 -7.55
C PHE A 250 5.25 -18.98 -7.24
N ILE A 251 5.20 -17.68 -7.00
CA ILE A 251 3.94 -17.00 -6.65
C ILE A 251 2.94 -17.01 -7.81
N VAL A 252 3.42 -16.77 -9.05
CA VAL A 252 2.56 -16.80 -10.24
C VAL A 252 2.01 -18.18 -10.53
N THR A 253 2.85 -19.23 -10.41
CA THR A 253 2.40 -20.60 -10.62
C THR A 253 1.50 -21.09 -9.50
N ALA A 254 1.80 -20.78 -8.24
CA ALA A 254 0.96 -21.11 -7.09
C ALA A 254 -0.43 -20.48 -7.21
N TYR A 255 -0.49 -19.21 -7.61
CA TYR A 255 -1.75 -18.54 -7.89
C TYR A 255 -2.52 -19.20 -9.03
N ALA A 256 -1.85 -19.50 -10.16
CA ALA A 256 -2.47 -20.13 -11.31
C ALA A 256 -3.01 -21.55 -10.98
N VAL A 257 -2.25 -22.34 -10.21
CA VAL A 257 -2.68 -23.66 -9.74
C VAL A 257 -3.89 -23.53 -8.80
N ALA A 258 -3.85 -22.59 -7.87
CA ALA A 258 -4.95 -22.37 -6.94
C ALA A 258 -6.26 -22.01 -7.66
N ARG A 259 -6.18 -21.18 -8.72
CA ARG A 259 -7.34 -20.77 -9.53
C ARG A 259 -7.83 -21.87 -10.49
N LYS A 260 -6.92 -22.65 -11.09
CA LYS A 260 -7.27 -23.72 -12.07
C LYS A 260 -7.64 -25.06 -11.44
N ALA A 261 -7.09 -25.36 -10.26
CA ALA A 261 -7.30 -26.61 -9.55
C ALA A 261 -7.71 -26.37 -8.07
N PRO A 262 -8.81 -25.67 -7.80
CA PRO A 262 -9.18 -25.26 -6.44
C PRO A 262 -9.43 -26.47 -5.51
N ARG A 263 -9.96 -27.59 -6.03
CA ARG A 263 -10.18 -28.81 -5.25
C ARG A 263 -8.86 -29.43 -4.74
N LEU A 264 -7.82 -29.43 -5.57
CA LEU A 264 -6.49 -29.90 -5.18
C LEU A 264 -5.87 -28.97 -4.12
N SER A 265 -5.92 -27.68 -4.36
CA SER A 265 -5.39 -26.66 -3.45
C SER A 265 -6.06 -26.73 -2.07
N ARG A 266 -7.39 -26.89 -2.01
CA ARG A 266 -8.11 -27.11 -0.73
C ARG A 266 -7.63 -28.37 -0.01
N LYS A 267 -7.42 -29.50 -0.73
CA LYS A 267 -6.93 -30.75 -0.13
C LYS A 267 -5.52 -30.56 0.45
N LEU A 268 -4.62 -29.89 -0.27
CA LEU A 268 -3.26 -29.64 0.18
C LEU A 268 -3.21 -28.72 1.41
N ILE A 269 -3.92 -27.59 1.38
CA ILE A 269 -3.99 -26.66 2.52
C ILE A 269 -4.54 -27.37 3.77
N ARG A 270 -5.62 -28.17 3.60
CA ARG A 270 -6.20 -28.94 4.69
C ARG A 270 -5.24 -30.00 5.24
N ALA A 271 -4.47 -30.66 4.37
CA ALA A 271 -3.49 -31.67 4.78
C ALA A 271 -2.37 -31.05 5.62
N VAL A 272 -1.92 -29.86 5.24
CA VAL A 272 -0.93 -29.09 6.02
C VAL A 272 -1.49 -28.77 7.42
N ALA A 273 -2.69 -28.21 7.51
CA ALA A 273 -3.32 -27.93 8.80
C ALA A 273 -3.42 -29.19 9.70
N LYS A 274 -3.85 -30.32 9.13
CA LYS A 274 -3.93 -31.60 9.86
C LYS A 274 -2.56 -32.14 10.32
N GLY A 275 -1.49 -31.81 9.60
CA GLY A 275 -0.14 -32.22 9.95
C GLY A 275 0.43 -31.52 11.19
N TYR A 276 0.01 -30.28 11.43
CA TYR A 276 0.45 -29.50 12.59
C TYR A 276 -0.47 -29.66 13.82
N LEU A 277 -1.76 -29.84 13.61
CA LEU A 277 -2.75 -29.86 14.68
C LEU A 277 -2.89 -31.24 15.34
N PRO A 278 -3.28 -31.32 16.62
CA PRO A 278 -3.48 -32.56 17.34
C PRO A 278 -4.50 -33.50 16.64
N LYS A 279 -4.34 -34.80 16.84
CA LYS A 279 -5.32 -35.78 16.34
C LYS A 279 -6.69 -35.50 16.97
N GLY A 280 -7.73 -35.43 16.13
CA GLY A 280 -9.10 -35.13 16.58
C GLY A 280 -9.46 -33.63 16.59
N TYR A 281 -8.53 -32.73 16.34
CA TYR A 281 -8.85 -31.30 16.23
C TYR A 281 -9.87 -31.04 15.11
N PRO A 282 -10.91 -30.20 15.34
CA PRO A 282 -11.99 -29.98 14.37
C PRO A 282 -11.58 -29.06 13.20
N VAL A 283 -10.60 -29.52 12.39
CA VAL A 283 -10.04 -28.75 11.26
C VAL A 283 -11.11 -28.27 10.28
N ASP A 284 -12.16 -29.06 10.05
CA ASP A 284 -13.21 -28.68 9.12
C ASP A 284 -14.13 -27.58 9.65
N THR A 285 -14.24 -27.41 10.98
CA THR A 285 -14.97 -26.32 11.58
C THR A 285 -14.22 -25.01 11.48
N HIS A 286 -12.89 -25.02 11.70
CA HIS A 286 -12.11 -23.81 11.88
C HIS A 286 -11.27 -23.41 10.65
N PHE A 287 -10.96 -24.36 9.73
CA PHE A 287 -10.03 -24.14 8.61
C PHE A 287 -10.55 -24.65 7.26
N LYS A 288 -11.87 -24.72 7.09
CA LYS A 288 -12.52 -25.09 5.82
C LYS A 288 -13.44 -23.96 5.33
N PRO A 289 -12.89 -22.95 4.65
CA PRO A 289 -13.68 -21.89 4.05
C PRO A 289 -14.72 -22.41 3.05
N ARG A 290 -15.81 -21.64 2.90
CA ARG A 290 -16.90 -21.94 1.93
C ARG A 290 -16.59 -21.48 0.51
N TYR A 291 -15.52 -20.69 0.32
CA TYR A 291 -15.07 -20.11 -0.94
C TYR A 291 -13.83 -20.84 -1.48
N ASP A 292 -13.45 -20.57 -2.72
CA ASP A 292 -12.24 -21.15 -3.33
C ASP A 292 -10.97 -20.38 -2.94
N PRO A 293 -9.80 -21.03 -2.91
CA PRO A 293 -8.52 -20.37 -2.72
C PRO A 293 -8.34 -19.21 -3.70
N TRP A 294 -7.98 -18.03 -3.21
CA TRP A 294 -7.86 -16.78 -3.93
C TRP A 294 -9.17 -16.09 -4.37
N ASP A 295 -10.34 -16.57 -3.98
CA ASP A 295 -11.54 -15.74 -3.99
C ASP A 295 -11.44 -14.63 -2.94
N GLN A 296 -10.78 -14.94 -1.83
CA GLN A 296 -10.29 -13.97 -0.83
C GLN A 296 -8.78 -14.19 -0.65
N ARG A 297 -8.10 -13.25 0.02
CA ARG A 297 -6.66 -13.38 0.28
C ARG A 297 -6.36 -14.64 1.10
N LEU A 298 -5.29 -15.34 0.73
CA LEU A 298 -4.70 -16.38 1.56
C LEU A 298 -3.79 -15.72 2.62
N CYS A 299 -3.91 -16.15 3.87
CA CYS A 299 -3.04 -15.68 4.94
C CYS A 299 -1.82 -16.57 5.08
N LEU A 300 -0.64 -15.98 5.23
CA LEU A 300 0.62 -16.70 5.38
C LEU A 300 0.94 -16.92 6.85
N ILE A 301 1.18 -18.19 7.24
CA ILE A 301 1.77 -18.56 8.52
C ILE A 301 3.22 -18.99 8.32
N LEU A 302 4.09 -18.72 9.29
CA LEU A 302 5.52 -19.01 9.18
C LEU A 302 5.87 -20.33 9.87
N SER A 303 6.29 -21.31 9.07
CA SER A 303 6.73 -22.62 9.58
C SER A 303 5.71 -23.28 10.53
N GLY A 304 4.42 -22.95 10.35
CA GLY A 304 3.35 -23.50 11.18
C GLY A 304 3.13 -22.83 12.54
N ASP A 305 3.77 -21.68 12.82
CA ASP A 305 3.77 -20.99 14.11
C ASP A 305 2.37 -20.80 14.74
N PHE A 306 1.38 -20.47 13.92
CA PHE A 306 0.00 -20.34 14.36
C PHE A 306 -0.61 -21.68 14.82
N TYR A 307 -0.39 -22.75 14.06
CA TYR A 307 -0.87 -24.07 14.42
C TYR A 307 -0.12 -24.66 15.62
N GLU A 308 1.16 -24.34 15.76
CA GLU A 308 1.98 -24.75 16.92
C GLU A 308 1.47 -24.09 18.20
N ALA A 309 1.09 -22.83 18.17
CA ALA A 309 0.49 -22.16 19.32
C ALA A 309 -0.80 -22.85 19.78
N ILE A 310 -1.64 -23.31 18.84
CA ILE A 310 -2.84 -24.10 19.12
C ILE A 310 -2.46 -25.49 19.66
N ALA A 311 -1.53 -26.20 19.03
CA ALA A 311 -1.13 -27.53 19.45
C ALA A 311 -0.51 -27.55 20.87
N GLN A 312 0.10 -26.45 21.28
CA GLN A 312 0.67 -26.26 22.62
C GLN A 312 -0.36 -25.77 23.65
N GLY A 313 -1.62 -25.59 23.26
CA GLY A 313 -2.69 -25.11 24.16
C GLY A 313 -2.55 -23.63 24.58
N ARG A 314 -1.70 -22.86 23.91
CA ARG A 314 -1.50 -21.42 24.19
C ARG A 314 -2.46 -20.53 23.39
N ALA A 315 -3.02 -21.07 22.34
CA ALA A 315 -4.06 -20.40 21.57
C ALA A 315 -5.16 -21.39 21.19
N ASP A 316 -6.35 -20.88 20.90
CA ASP A 316 -7.45 -21.63 20.31
C ASP A 316 -8.20 -20.84 19.23
N VAL A 317 -9.12 -21.48 18.55
CA VAL A 317 -9.96 -20.88 17.52
C VAL A 317 -11.42 -21.17 17.82
N VAL A 318 -12.21 -20.11 17.92
CA VAL A 318 -13.67 -20.19 18.01
C VAL A 318 -14.28 -19.67 16.71
N THR A 319 -15.14 -20.47 16.09
CA THR A 319 -15.86 -20.11 14.86
C THR A 319 -17.33 -19.95 15.19
N ASP A 320 -17.74 -18.69 15.42
CA ASP A 320 -19.12 -18.33 15.80
C ASP A 320 -19.37 -16.84 15.52
N GLU A 321 -20.61 -16.41 15.62
CA GLU A 321 -21.02 -15.02 15.53
C GLU A 321 -21.13 -14.39 16.92
N ILE A 322 -20.73 -13.14 17.04
CA ILE A 322 -20.89 -12.34 18.24
C ILE A 322 -22.37 -11.98 18.39
N ASP A 323 -22.94 -12.23 19.54
CA ASP A 323 -24.24 -11.71 19.94
C ASP A 323 -24.06 -10.33 20.56
N HIS A 324 -23.32 -10.25 21.66
CA HIS A 324 -22.95 -8.99 22.32
C HIS A 324 -21.63 -9.13 23.07
N VAL A 325 -21.11 -8.02 23.53
CA VAL A 325 -19.96 -7.92 24.43
C VAL A 325 -20.52 -7.42 25.79
N ASP A 326 -19.99 -7.94 26.87
CA ASP A 326 -20.30 -7.46 28.22
C ASP A 326 -19.00 -7.15 29.00
N ALA A 327 -19.14 -6.80 30.29
CA ALA A 327 -18.04 -6.42 31.16
C ALA A 327 -16.87 -7.43 31.18
N ARG A 328 -17.15 -8.72 30.98
CA ARG A 328 -16.14 -9.79 31.12
C ARG A 328 -15.67 -10.41 29.82
N GLY A 329 -16.26 -10.09 28.69
CA GLY A 329 -15.86 -10.67 27.40
C GLY A 329 -16.95 -10.72 26.35
N VAL A 330 -16.87 -11.73 25.48
CA VAL A 330 -17.74 -11.87 24.30
C VAL A 330 -18.75 -12.99 24.48
N VAL A 331 -20.02 -12.68 24.31
CA VAL A 331 -21.12 -13.65 24.27
C VAL A 331 -21.45 -13.96 22.82
N LEU A 332 -21.54 -15.24 22.49
CA LEU A 332 -21.73 -15.77 21.13
C LEU A 332 -23.18 -16.12 20.88
N LYS A 333 -23.62 -16.14 19.64
CA LYS A 333 -24.97 -16.53 19.25
C LYS A 333 -25.31 -17.99 19.59
N SER A 334 -24.31 -18.85 19.73
CA SER A 334 -24.51 -20.21 20.27
C SER A 334 -24.86 -20.28 21.73
N GLY A 335 -24.82 -19.14 22.46
CA GLY A 335 -24.96 -19.04 23.89
C GLY A 335 -23.66 -19.27 24.67
N ASN A 336 -22.57 -19.65 24.01
CA ASN A 336 -21.24 -19.76 24.61
C ASN A 336 -20.67 -18.37 24.95
N ARG A 337 -19.72 -18.37 25.90
CA ARG A 337 -19.01 -17.15 26.31
C ARG A 337 -17.50 -17.34 26.18
N ILE A 338 -16.80 -16.29 25.79
CA ILE A 338 -15.35 -16.19 25.83
C ILE A 338 -14.98 -15.05 26.79
N ASP A 339 -14.46 -15.41 27.95
CA ASP A 339 -13.93 -14.44 28.90
C ASP A 339 -12.62 -13.82 28.36
N ALA A 340 -12.45 -12.52 28.54
CA ALA A 340 -11.31 -11.76 28.06
C ALA A 340 -10.85 -10.73 29.09
N ASP A 341 -9.56 -10.45 29.07
CA ASP A 341 -8.95 -9.32 29.79
C ASP A 341 -8.55 -8.22 28.78
N VAL A 342 -8.39 -8.58 27.50
CA VAL A 342 -8.12 -7.67 26.38
C VAL A 342 -8.90 -8.11 25.14
N LEU A 343 -9.58 -7.18 24.48
CA LEU A 343 -10.21 -7.40 23.17
C LEU A 343 -9.41 -6.71 22.08
N VAL A 344 -9.06 -7.46 21.04
CA VAL A 344 -8.38 -6.95 19.85
C VAL A 344 -9.30 -7.06 18.64
N THR A 345 -9.72 -5.92 18.08
CA THR A 345 -10.62 -5.87 16.92
C THR A 345 -9.81 -5.90 15.61
N ALA A 346 -9.31 -7.08 15.24
CA ALA A 346 -8.59 -7.30 13.97
C ALA A 346 -9.56 -7.44 12.79
N THR A 347 -10.51 -6.51 12.68
CA THR A 347 -11.69 -6.56 11.82
C THR A 347 -11.47 -6.06 10.41
N GLY A 348 -10.26 -5.59 10.11
CA GLY A 348 -9.83 -5.22 8.77
C GLY A 348 -9.62 -3.72 8.56
N LEU A 349 -9.35 -3.37 7.31
CA LEU A 349 -8.96 -2.03 6.86
C LEU A 349 -10.13 -1.34 6.15
N GLN A 350 -10.04 -0.03 6.03
CA GLN A 350 -10.89 0.78 5.17
C GLN A 350 -10.09 1.27 3.98
N LEU A 351 -10.63 1.14 2.76
CA LEU A 351 -9.95 1.62 1.56
C LEU A 351 -10.02 3.13 1.46
N GLN A 352 -8.94 3.72 0.95
CA GLN A 352 -8.85 5.15 0.66
C GLN A 352 -7.97 5.36 -0.58
N ALA A 353 -8.52 6.00 -1.60
CA ALA A 353 -7.75 6.38 -2.79
C ALA A 353 -6.92 7.64 -2.50
N LEU A 354 -5.75 7.73 -3.13
CA LEU A 354 -4.88 8.92 -3.08
C LEU A 354 -4.58 9.45 -1.67
N GLY A 355 -4.69 8.58 -0.64
CA GLY A 355 -4.50 8.99 0.76
C GLY A 355 -5.58 9.94 1.30
N GLY A 356 -6.76 10.01 0.65
CA GLY A 356 -7.85 10.92 1.01
C GLY A 356 -7.62 12.37 0.57
N ILE A 357 -6.62 12.62 -0.26
CA ILE A 357 -6.30 13.95 -0.77
C ILE A 357 -7.31 14.32 -1.85
N VAL A 358 -7.92 15.50 -1.70
CA VAL A 358 -8.84 16.05 -2.70
C VAL A 358 -8.03 16.58 -3.88
N ILE A 359 -8.34 16.11 -5.08
CA ILE A 359 -7.71 16.61 -6.31
C ILE A 359 -8.72 17.33 -7.18
N SER A 360 -8.29 18.39 -7.86
CA SER A 360 -9.08 19.12 -8.85
C SER A 360 -8.26 19.46 -10.09
N VAL A 361 -8.95 19.63 -11.21
CA VAL A 361 -8.41 20.09 -12.48
C VAL A 361 -9.21 21.31 -12.89
N ASP A 362 -8.57 22.47 -12.99
CA ASP A 362 -9.20 23.76 -13.33
C ASP A 362 -10.43 24.06 -12.44
N GLY A 363 -10.32 23.79 -11.14
CA GLY A 363 -11.37 24.01 -10.15
C GLY A 363 -12.48 22.95 -10.12
N GLN A 364 -12.40 21.90 -10.97
CA GLN A 364 -13.35 20.79 -10.97
C GLN A 364 -12.77 19.62 -10.17
N GLU A 365 -13.46 19.18 -9.12
CA GLU A 365 -13.05 18.03 -8.33
C GLU A 365 -13.01 16.75 -9.20
N VAL A 366 -11.92 16.00 -9.05
CA VAL A 366 -11.73 14.71 -9.70
C VAL A 366 -11.87 13.59 -8.67
N ARG A 367 -12.88 12.76 -8.83
CA ARG A 367 -13.09 11.56 -8.02
C ARG A 367 -12.46 10.37 -8.74
N PRO A 368 -11.48 9.67 -8.14
CA PRO A 368 -10.83 8.51 -8.78
C PRO A 368 -11.82 7.45 -9.25
N ALA A 369 -12.88 7.21 -8.49
CA ALA A 369 -13.93 6.22 -8.82
C ALA A 369 -14.73 6.55 -10.10
N ASP A 370 -14.70 7.79 -10.57
CA ASP A 370 -15.40 8.20 -11.80
C ASP A 370 -14.49 8.08 -13.04
N ARG A 371 -13.20 7.75 -12.87
CA ARG A 371 -12.19 7.71 -13.93
C ARG A 371 -11.71 6.27 -14.20
N PHE A 372 -11.37 6.00 -15.45
CA PHE A 372 -10.66 4.77 -15.80
C PHE A 372 -9.19 4.87 -15.42
N VAL A 373 -8.64 3.75 -14.93
CA VAL A 373 -7.19 3.63 -14.73
C VAL A 373 -6.51 3.24 -16.03
N TYR A 374 -5.44 3.96 -16.38
CA TYR A 374 -4.62 3.70 -17.56
C TYR A 374 -3.30 3.05 -17.15
N LYS A 375 -2.95 1.91 -17.79
CA LYS A 375 -1.74 1.11 -17.51
C LYS A 375 -1.50 0.88 -16.01
N GLU A 376 -2.61 0.85 -15.24
CA GLU A 376 -2.68 0.62 -13.80
C GLU A 376 -2.00 1.69 -12.92
N HIS A 377 -1.69 2.90 -13.45
CA HIS A 377 -1.02 3.96 -12.68
C HIS A 377 -1.36 5.41 -13.05
N LEU A 378 -1.99 5.69 -14.19
CA LEU A 378 -2.51 7.02 -14.51
C LEU A 378 -4.04 7.01 -14.46
N LEU A 379 -4.65 8.18 -14.26
CA LEU A 379 -6.09 8.35 -14.29
C LEU A 379 -6.51 9.08 -15.57
N GLU A 380 -7.59 8.62 -16.19
CA GLU A 380 -8.20 9.25 -17.36
C GLU A 380 -8.41 10.74 -17.14
N ASP A 381 -8.00 11.56 -18.13
CA ASP A 381 -8.13 13.02 -18.16
C ASP A 381 -7.58 13.77 -16.94
N VAL A 382 -6.60 13.17 -16.24
CA VAL A 382 -5.92 13.84 -15.12
C VAL A 382 -4.47 14.11 -15.52
N PRO A 383 -4.09 15.38 -15.72
CA PRO A 383 -2.76 15.74 -16.18
C PRO A 383 -1.69 15.46 -15.13
N ASN A 384 -0.52 14.95 -15.58
CA ASN A 384 0.70 14.86 -14.79
C ASN A 384 0.52 14.26 -13.39
N LEU A 385 -0.31 13.22 -13.27
CA LEU A 385 -0.57 12.54 -12.02
C LEU A 385 -0.41 11.03 -12.19
N ALA A 386 0.37 10.41 -11.33
CA ALA A 386 0.46 8.96 -11.22
C ALA A 386 0.13 8.48 -9.80
N TRP A 387 -0.58 7.35 -9.71
CA TRP A 387 -0.91 6.70 -8.47
C TRP A 387 -0.38 5.27 -8.44
N CYS A 388 0.38 4.92 -7.41
CA CYS A 388 0.96 3.59 -7.26
C CYS A 388 0.10 2.71 -6.35
N VAL A 389 -0.44 1.64 -6.93
CA VAL A 389 -1.14 0.56 -6.21
C VAL A 389 -0.50 -0.76 -6.60
N GLY A 390 -0.19 -1.60 -5.60
CA GLY A 390 0.46 -2.90 -5.81
C GLY A 390 -0.50 -3.99 -6.27
N TYR A 391 0.04 -5.19 -6.44
CA TYR A 391 -0.77 -6.38 -6.76
C TYR A 391 -1.56 -6.87 -5.55
N ILE A 392 -2.74 -7.41 -5.79
CA ILE A 392 -3.55 -8.10 -4.77
C ILE A 392 -3.07 -9.55 -4.52
N ASN A 393 -2.32 -10.13 -5.45
CA ASN A 393 -1.91 -11.54 -5.50
C ASN A 393 -0.39 -11.76 -5.56
N ALA A 394 0.40 -10.71 -5.43
CA ALA A 394 1.86 -10.75 -5.45
C ALA A 394 2.45 -9.62 -4.60
N SER A 395 3.76 -9.62 -4.41
CA SER A 395 4.46 -8.57 -3.65
C SER A 395 4.22 -7.18 -4.23
N TRP A 396 4.00 -6.23 -3.33
CA TRP A 396 3.70 -4.84 -3.68
C TRP A 396 4.72 -4.19 -4.59
N THR A 397 6.01 -4.40 -4.30
CA THR A 397 7.13 -3.77 -5.00
C THR A 397 7.23 -4.18 -6.47
N LEU A 398 6.77 -5.37 -6.82
CA LEU A 398 6.74 -5.81 -8.22
C LEU A 398 5.96 -4.82 -9.11
N ARG A 399 4.80 -4.35 -8.64
CA ARG A 399 4.03 -3.34 -9.36
C ARG A 399 4.59 -1.94 -9.16
N ALA A 400 5.00 -1.61 -7.93
CA ALA A 400 5.54 -0.29 -7.62
C ALA A 400 6.78 0.05 -8.46
N ASP A 401 7.68 -0.89 -8.70
CA ASP A 401 8.85 -0.68 -9.56
C ASP A 401 8.47 -0.51 -11.03
N LEU A 402 7.48 -1.26 -11.55
CA LEU A 402 6.97 -1.06 -12.91
C LEU A 402 6.34 0.33 -13.08
N THR A 403 5.51 0.75 -12.14
CA THR A 403 4.91 2.09 -12.12
C THR A 403 5.98 3.19 -12.07
N ALA A 404 6.95 3.07 -11.18
CA ALA A 404 8.03 4.04 -11.03
C ALA A 404 8.88 4.16 -12.30
N ARG A 405 9.19 3.04 -12.96
CA ARG A 405 9.90 3.02 -14.27
C ARG A 405 9.06 3.65 -15.37
N ALA A 406 7.76 3.37 -15.43
CA ALA A 406 6.86 3.94 -16.43
C ALA A 406 6.79 5.47 -16.28
N VAL A 407 6.64 5.97 -15.05
CA VAL A 407 6.62 7.41 -14.75
C VAL A 407 7.97 8.06 -15.09
N ALA A 408 9.08 7.44 -14.68
CA ALA A 408 10.41 7.98 -15.04
C ALA A 408 10.65 8.01 -16.56
N LYS A 409 10.12 7.02 -17.31
CA LYS A 409 10.15 7.00 -18.77
C LYS A 409 9.27 8.10 -19.37
N LEU A 410 8.08 8.32 -18.82
CA LEU A 410 7.14 9.38 -19.23
C LEU A 410 7.77 10.77 -19.04
N LEU A 411 8.35 11.04 -17.87
CA LEU A 411 9.04 12.31 -17.58
C LEU A 411 10.18 12.57 -18.56
N ALA A 412 11.04 11.57 -18.84
CA ALA A 412 12.10 11.69 -19.83
C ALA A 412 11.58 11.95 -21.25
N TYR A 413 10.46 11.33 -21.61
CA TYR A 413 9.82 11.54 -22.91
C TYR A 413 9.24 12.96 -23.02
N MET A 414 8.56 13.44 -22.00
CA MET A 414 8.04 14.81 -21.93
C MET A 414 9.18 15.83 -22.08
N ASP A 415 10.26 15.66 -21.31
CA ASP A 415 11.42 16.57 -21.37
C ASP A 415 12.06 16.59 -22.75
N SER A 416 12.31 15.43 -23.36
CA SER A 416 12.96 15.34 -24.68
C SER A 416 12.14 15.95 -25.80
N HIS A 417 10.81 16.05 -25.64
CA HIS A 417 9.88 16.65 -26.60
C HIS A 417 9.42 18.06 -26.21
N GLY A 418 9.82 18.55 -25.03
CA GLY A 418 9.40 19.85 -24.50
C GLY A 418 7.91 19.91 -24.15
N TYR A 419 7.28 18.78 -23.81
CA TYR A 419 5.90 18.75 -23.33
C TYR A 419 5.83 19.18 -21.87
N THR A 420 4.83 20.00 -21.52
CA THR A 420 4.61 20.48 -20.16
C THR A 420 3.53 19.68 -19.46
N HIS A 421 2.58 19.11 -20.21
CA HIS A 421 1.58 18.21 -19.65
C HIS A 421 1.39 16.94 -20.50
N ALA A 422 0.93 15.88 -19.82
CA ALA A 422 0.53 14.61 -20.43
C ALA A 422 -0.58 13.94 -19.59
N TYR A 423 -1.60 13.39 -20.25
CA TYR A 423 -2.66 12.62 -19.61
C TYR A 423 -3.21 11.55 -20.56
N PRO A 424 -3.71 10.42 -20.03
CA PRO A 424 -4.39 9.43 -20.83
C PRO A 424 -5.83 9.90 -21.16
N HIS A 425 -6.27 9.64 -22.40
CA HIS A 425 -7.59 10.01 -22.86
C HIS A 425 -8.25 8.85 -23.61
N LEU A 426 -9.48 8.52 -23.25
CA LEU A 426 -10.23 7.40 -23.85
C LEU A 426 -10.76 7.71 -25.25
N GLY A 427 -10.87 8.98 -25.62
CA GLY A 427 -11.27 9.41 -26.96
C GLY A 427 -12.74 9.19 -27.28
N GLY A 428 -13.61 9.04 -26.28
CA GLY A 428 -15.04 8.81 -26.47
C GLY A 428 -15.40 7.39 -26.95
N ALA A 429 -14.43 6.47 -27.05
CA ALA A 429 -14.71 5.08 -27.36
C ALA A 429 -15.52 4.43 -26.22
N PRO A 430 -16.56 3.63 -26.54
CA PRO A 430 -17.32 2.94 -25.51
C PRO A 430 -16.41 1.93 -24.77
N MET A 431 -16.35 2.04 -23.45
CA MET A 431 -15.59 1.15 -22.60
C MET A 431 -16.52 0.52 -21.56
N GLU A 432 -16.61 -0.79 -21.58
CA GLU A 432 -17.31 -1.53 -20.53
C GLU A 432 -16.54 -1.43 -19.21
N GLU A 433 -17.22 -1.06 -18.16
CA GLU A 433 -16.67 -0.88 -16.82
C GLU A 433 -16.53 -2.21 -16.10
N LYS A 434 -15.38 -2.43 -15.47
CA LYS A 434 -15.09 -3.54 -14.57
C LYS A 434 -14.47 -3.05 -13.26
N PRO A 435 -14.66 -3.76 -12.14
CA PRO A 435 -13.94 -3.45 -10.92
C PRO A 435 -12.43 -3.57 -11.14
N ALA A 436 -11.66 -2.59 -10.65
CA ALA A 436 -10.20 -2.65 -10.69
C ALA A 436 -9.66 -3.85 -9.88
N TRP A 437 -10.35 -4.22 -8.81
CA TRP A 437 -10.00 -5.37 -7.97
C TRP A 437 -11.10 -6.43 -8.01
N ASN A 438 -10.79 -7.55 -8.65
CA ASN A 438 -11.67 -8.72 -8.70
C ASN A 438 -11.32 -9.70 -7.56
N ILE A 439 -11.54 -9.27 -6.32
CA ILE A 439 -11.36 -10.07 -5.10
C ILE A 439 -12.60 -9.92 -4.21
N ASN A 440 -13.12 -11.07 -3.75
CA ASN A 440 -14.31 -11.11 -2.89
C ASN A 440 -13.93 -10.86 -1.41
N ALA A 441 -13.26 -9.73 -1.14
CA ALA A 441 -12.88 -9.34 0.21
C ALA A 441 -13.83 -8.27 0.77
N GLY A 442 -14.18 -8.38 2.05
CA GLY A 442 -15.15 -7.49 2.70
C GLY A 442 -14.78 -6.01 2.59
N TYR A 443 -13.50 -5.65 2.67
CA TYR A 443 -13.06 -4.26 2.52
C TYR A 443 -13.24 -3.71 1.09
N VAL A 444 -13.17 -4.55 0.06
CA VAL A 444 -13.47 -4.14 -1.33
C VAL A 444 -14.96 -3.90 -1.52
N HIS A 445 -15.80 -4.81 -1.02
CA HIS A 445 -17.26 -4.66 -1.12
C HIS A 445 -17.81 -3.45 -0.36
N ARG A 446 -17.18 -3.06 0.75
CA ARG A 446 -17.57 -1.86 1.50
C ARG A 446 -17.18 -0.55 0.82
N SER A 447 -16.28 -0.59 -0.15
CA SER A 447 -15.67 0.61 -0.75
C SER A 447 -15.75 0.64 -2.28
N PRO A 448 -16.92 0.37 -2.91
CA PRO A 448 -17.04 0.30 -4.36
C PRO A 448 -16.78 1.66 -5.05
N HIS A 449 -16.90 2.76 -4.28
CA HIS A 449 -16.76 4.14 -4.78
C HIS A 449 -15.38 4.75 -4.50
N VAL A 450 -14.40 3.95 -4.10
CA VAL A 450 -13.06 4.45 -3.73
C VAL A 450 -12.06 4.26 -4.87
N LEU A 451 -12.08 3.09 -5.50
CA LEU A 451 -11.09 2.74 -6.52
C LEU A 451 -11.54 3.19 -7.92
N PRO A 452 -10.59 3.54 -8.81
CA PRO A 452 -10.91 3.86 -10.19
C PRO A 452 -11.47 2.65 -10.93
N LYS A 453 -12.11 2.92 -12.06
CA LYS A 453 -12.68 1.92 -12.97
C LYS A 453 -11.58 1.19 -13.73
N SER A 454 -11.79 -0.09 -14.00
CA SER A 454 -11.02 -0.86 -14.97
C SER A 454 -11.85 -1.05 -16.24
N GLY A 455 -11.20 -0.95 -17.40
CA GLY A 455 -11.83 -1.30 -18.68
C GLY A 455 -11.72 -2.78 -19.01
N THR A 456 -12.18 -3.15 -20.20
CA THR A 456 -12.15 -4.54 -20.68
C THR A 456 -10.89 -4.92 -21.44
N HIS A 457 -10.18 -3.94 -22.00
CA HIS A 457 -8.98 -4.16 -22.83
C HIS A 457 -7.88 -3.15 -22.53
N ARG A 458 -6.67 -3.45 -22.95
CA ARG A 458 -5.51 -2.57 -22.82
C ARG A 458 -5.68 -1.30 -23.66
N PRO A 459 -5.11 -0.22 -23.15
CA PRO A 459 -4.30 -0.05 -21.93
C PRO A 459 -5.10 0.23 -20.65
N TRP A 460 -6.42 0.06 -20.68
CA TRP A 460 -7.38 0.48 -19.65
C TRP A 460 -7.79 -0.63 -18.65
N ASN A 461 -7.33 -1.87 -18.84
CA ASN A 461 -7.68 -2.99 -17.97
C ASN A 461 -6.63 -3.27 -16.90
N VAL A 462 -7.09 -3.73 -15.73
CA VAL A 462 -6.25 -4.22 -14.62
C VAL A 462 -6.21 -5.75 -14.66
N ARG A 463 -5.02 -6.34 -14.73
CA ARG A 463 -4.86 -7.80 -14.88
C ARG A 463 -4.31 -8.51 -13.66
N HIS A 464 -3.61 -7.81 -12.78
CA HIS A 464 -2.89 -8.38 -11.64
C HIS A 464 -1.96 -9.55 -12.04
N ASN A 465 -1.22 -9.40 -13.13
CA ASN A 465 -0.29 -10.40 -13.64
C ASN A 465 1.09 -9.79 -13.92
N TYR A 466 1.99 -9.92 -12.96
CA TYR A 466 3.32 -9.32 -13.05
C TYR A 466 4.09 -9.68 -14.33
N VAL A 467 4.05 -10.97 -14.77
CA VAL A 467 4.83 -11.41 -15.94
C VAL A 467 4.34 -10.71 -17.21
N LEU A 468 3.04 -10.67 -17.42
CA LEU A 468 2.44 -9.97 -18.56
C LEU A 468 2.70 -8.47 -18.48
N ASP A 469 2.53 -7.87 -17.29
CA ASP A 469 2.74 -6.43 -17.11
C ASP A 469 4.21 -6.03 -17.30
N ALA A 470 5.16 -6.89 -16.90
CA ALA A 470 6.59 -6.66 -17.13
C ALA A 470 6.98 -6.79 -18.61
N ILE A 471 6.32 -7.66 -19.37
CA ILE A 471 6.49 -7.76 -20.83
C ILE A 471 5.94 -6.49 -21.48
N ASP A 472 4.73 -6.09 -21.13
CA ASP A 472 4.07 -4.92 -21.69
C ASP A 472 4.85 -3.63 -21.38
N ALA A 473 5.35 -3.46 -20.15
CA ALA A 473 6.17 -2.30 -19.77
C ALA A 473 7.43 -2.12 -20.63
N ARG A 474 7.89 -3.19 -21.29
CA ARG A 474 9.02 -3.15 -22.27
C ARG A 474 8.58 -2.83 -23.68
N LEU A 475 7.40 -3.30 -24.08
CA LEU A 475 6.89 -3.23 -25.46
C LEU A 475 5.95 -2.04 -25.68
N ASP A 476 5.34 -1.52 -24.61
CA ASP A 476 4.34 -0.47 -24.69
C ASP A 476 4.87 0.83 -25.26
N ARG A 477 4.08 1.40 -26.15
CA ARG A 477 4.27 2.76 -26.64
C ARG A 477 3.85 3.76 -25.57
N ILE A 478 4.63 4.83 -25.41
CA ILE A 478 4.35 5.90 -24.45
C ILE A 478 3.14 6.71 -24.90
N ASP A 479 3.00 6.91 -26.20
CA ASP A 479 2.02 7.78 -26.84
C ASP A 479 0.64 7.12 -27.06
N GLU A 480 0.50 5.82 -26.78
CA GLU A 480 -0.75 5.10 -26.94
C GLU A 480 -1.84 5.66 -26.02
N SER A 481 -2.94 6.18 -26.59
CA SER A 481 -4.05 6.82 -25.84
C SER A 481 -3.61 7.95 -24.89
N MET A 482 -2.51 8.62 -25.19
CA MET A 482 -2.00 9.75 -24.42
C MET A 482 -2.14 11.05 -25.18
N VAL A 483 -2.54 12.09 -24.49
CA VAL A 483 -2.51 13.47 -24.95
C VAL A 483 -1.28 14.15 -24.36
N PHE A 484 -0.52 14.84 -25.20
CA PHE A 484 0.66 15.63 -24.83
C PHE A 484 0.46 17.07 -25.28
N GLY A 485 0.85 18.02 -24.47
CA GLY A 485 0.72 19.43 -24.83
C GLY A 485 1.79 20.30 -24.17
N ARG A 486 1.70 21.59 -24.52
CA ARG A 486 2.60 22.64 -24.02
C ARG A 486 1.77 23.87 -23.72
N VAL A 487 2.00 24.48 -22.56
CA VAL A 487 1.56 25.86 -22.33
C VAL A 487 2.50 26.81 -23.09
N ALA A 488 1.93 27.74 -23.85
CA ALA A 488 2.73 28.81 -24.47
C ALA A 488 3.44 29.61 -23.36
N PRO A 489 4.74 29.95 -23.51
CA PRO A 489 5.41 30.83 -22.56
C PRO A 489 4.62 32.12 -22.42
N ARG A 490 4.19 32.49 -21.23
CA ARG A 490 3.60 33.79 -21.00
C ARG A 490 4.60 34.85 -21.44
N PRO A 491 4.19 35.89 -22.24
CA PRO A 491 5.06 37.02 -22.52
C PRO A 491 5.54 37.56 -21.16
N GLN A 492 6.85 37.64 -20.98
CA GLN A 492 7.39 38.34 -19.81
C GLN A 492 6.82 39.74 -19.88
N VAL A 493 5.96 40.10 -18.95
CA VAL A 493 5.57 41.50 -18.72
C VAL A 493 6.88 42.18 -18.38
N ALA A 494 7.39 42.98 -19.31
CA ALA A 494 8.55 43.80 -19.07
C ALA A 494 8.25 44.62 -17.80
N THR A 495 8.99 44.36 -16.74
CA THR A 495 9.01 45.22 -15.57
C THR A 495 9.44 46.58 -16.08
N GLU A 496 8.50 47.54 -16.26
CA GLU A 496 8.80 48.91 -16.49
C GLU A 496 9.76 49.36 -15.38
N ALA A 497 10.96 49.70 -15.80
CA ALA A 497 11.98 50.26 -14.94
C ALA A 497 11.45 51.59 -14.36
N ALA A 498 10.94 51.52 -13.14
CA ALA A 498 10.69 52.73 -12.34
C ALA A 498 12.03 53.37 -12.04
N GLY A 499 12.31 54.51 -12.66
CA GLY A 499 13.52 55.23 -12.37
C GLY A 499 13.93 56.27 -13.40
N ALA A 500 13.06 57.23 -13.76
CA ALA A 500 13.54 58.49 -14.28
C ALA A 500 13.75 59.45 -13.12
N PRO A 501 14.97 60.02 -12.92
CA PRO A 501 15.17 61.03 -11.88
C PRO A 501 14.51 62.34 -12.30
N LEU A 502 13.69 62.92 -11.39
CA LEU A 502 13.16 64.25 -11.49
C LEU A 502 14.32 65.23 -11.52
N LEU A 503 14.50 65.89 -12.65
CA LEU A 503 15.35 67.07 -12.79
C LEU A 503 14.72 68.27 -11.98
N GLU A 504 15.33 68.59 -10.87
CA GLU A 504 15.08 69.87 -10.19
C GLU A 504 15.40 71.01 -11.12
N ARG A 505 14.38 71.79 -11.49
CA ARG A 505 14.57 73.10 -12.09
C ARG A 505 14.80 74.10 -10.95
N ASN A 506 16.04 74.51 -10.79
CA ASN A 506 16.41 75.72 -10.12
C ASN A 506 15.80 76.94 -10.86
N VAL A 507 14.94 77.67 -10.22
CA VAL A 507 14.60 79.01 -10.60
C VAL A 507 15.24 79.98 -9.56
N GLY A 508 16.31 80.59 -9.99
CA GLY A 508 16.89 81.71 -9.24
C GLY A 508 16.16 83.02 -9.52
N SER A 509 16.04 83.83 -8.56
CA SER A 509 16.19 85.24 -8.36
C SER A 509 15.47 85.70 -7.11
#